data_ba6ad5283a1cecdeba6af2a41a9f0f56
#
_entry.id   ba6ad5283a1cecdeba6af2a41a9f0f56
#
_cell.length_a   1.000
_cell.length_b   1.000
_cell.length_c   1.000
_cell.angle_alpha   90.00
_cell.angle_beta   90.00
_cell.angle_gamma   90.00
#
_symmetry.space_group_name_H-M   'P 1'
#
loop_
_entity.id
_entity.type
_entity.pdbx_description
1 polymer ?
#
loop_
_entity_poly.entity_id
_entity_poly.type
_entity_poly.pdbx_seq_one_letter_code
_entity_poly.pdbx_strand_id
1 'polypeptide(L)'
;MAPKWRELADKLAEQIKNGDYTPGQLLPQIRDLVESGEGSKATVNAAYKALEAEGLVTSSRGVGTMVRAQTPLKRIGISRYDKAKWRDGDEVAFIADRVASGRTYRRGEQTQSVSLIEAPAPAAEAHGLPAGAQVYARARLVKEGEQPTHTLTSYYRPDHVEGTRIVDPAPGPAGRGGGFRVLYDAGYEIDHMKERIFARVPTADEIKLLKLPTGEPVVELHRTTYTEDGTVVEFAIGVHAASRFAWEYEFKVPDSAEGGEQN
;
A
#
# COMPACT_ATOMS: atom_id res chain seq x y z
N MET A 1 -25.52 -29.94 11.69
CA MET A 1 -24.38 -29.58 12.57
C MET A 1 -23.24 -29.13 11.70
N ALA A 2 -22.60 -28.01 12.04
CA ALA A 2 -21.39 -27.56 11.37
C ALA A 2 -20.25 -28.56 11.58
N PRO A 3 -19.31 -28.72 10.65
CA PRO A 3 -18.14 -29.55 10.86
C PRO A 3 -17.31 -29.04 12.05
N LYS A 4 -16.73 -29.95 12.82
CA LYS A 4 -15.93 -29.62 14.03
C LYS A 4 -14.83 -28.58 13.80
N TRP A 5 -14.21 -28.60 12.61
CA TRP A 5 -13.21 -27.60 12.24
C TRP A 5 -13.82 -26.20 12.09
N ARG A 6 -15.07 -26.09 11.61
CA ARG A 6 -15.76 -24.80 11.45
C ARG A 6 -16.12 -24.22 12.82
N GLU A 7 -16.64 -25.04 13.72
CA GLU A 7 -16.94 -24.63 15.10
C GLU A 7 -15.69 -24.10 15.82
N LEU A 8 -14.56 -24.77 15.63
CA LEU A 8 -13.28 -24.30 16.19
C LEU A 8 -12.80 -22.99 15.54
N ALA A 9 -12.95 -22.85 14.22
CA ALA A 9 -12.60 -21.62 13.53
C ALA A 9 -13.46 -20.44 14.01
N ASP A 10 -14.79 -20.64 14.12
CA ASP A 10 -15.70 -19.62 14.59
C ASP A 10 -15.40 -19.19 16.03
N LYS A 11 -15.11 -20.16 16.92
CA LYS A 11 -14.71 -19.91 18.31
C LYS A 11 -13.45 -19.03 18.38
N LEU A 12 -12.41 -19.40 17.62
CA LEU A 12 -11.16 -18.65 17.59
C LEU A 12 -11.32 -17.27 16.94
N ALA A 13 -12.15 -17.15 15.90
CA ALA A 13 -12.48 -15.88 15.27
C ALA A 13 -13.17 -14.93 16.26
N GLU A 14 -14.09 -15.43 17.07
CA GLU A 14 -14.75 -14.66 18.11
C GLU A 14 -13.78 -14.22 19.22
N GLN A 15 -12.88 -15.10 19.65
CA GLN A 15 -11.82 -14.76 20.60
C GLN A 15 -10.88 -13.67 20.08
N ILE A 16 -10.50 -13.72 18.81
CA ILE A 16 -9.72 -12.65 18.14
C ILE A 16 -10.51 -11.35 18.14
N LYS A 17 -11.79 -11.38 17.76
CA LYS A 17 -12.65 -10.22 17.72
C LYS A 17 -12.85 -9.56 19.09
N ASN A 18 -12.96 -10.39 20.15
CA ASN A 18 -13.14 -9.92 21.51
C ASN A 18 -11.82 -9.46 22.17
N GLY A 19 -10.67 -9.65 21.50
CA GLY A 19 -9.37 -9.23 21.99
C GLY A 19 -8.66 -10.23 22.90
N ASP A 20 -9.17 -11.45 23.03
CA ASP A 20 -8.50 -12.53 23.79
C ASP A 20 -7.15 -12.89 23.15
N TYR A 21 -7.08 -12.76 21.82
CA TYR A 21 -5.85 -12.79 21.04
C TYR A 21 -5.67 -11.43 20.34
N THR A 22 -4.65 -10.72 20.75
CA THR A 22 -4.34 -9.40 20.19
C THR A 22 -3.58 -9.48 18.86
N PRO A 23 -3.64 -8.45 18.01
CA PRO A 23 -2.84 -8.37 16.79
C PRO A 23 -1.35 -8.61 17.06
N GLY A 24 -0.74 -9.50 16.25
CA GLY A 24 0.67 -9.89 16.43
C GLY A 24 0.91 -11.03 17.42
N GLN A 25 -0.11 -11.44 18.18
CA GLN A 25 -0.02 -12.57 19.09
C GLN A 25 -0.13 -13.90 18.34
N LEU A 26 0.63 -14.90 18.79
CA LEU A 26 0.52 -16.27 18.30
C LEU A 26 -0.73 -16.93 18.86
N LEU A 27 -1.48 -17.60 18.00
CA LEU A 27 -2.49 -18.57 18.42
C LEU A 27 -1.81 -19.80 19.04
N PRO A 28 -2.53 -20.62 19.85
CA PRO A 28 -2.00 -21.85 20.42
C PRO A 28 -1.40 -22.74 19.34
N GLN A 29 -0.36 -23.50 19.69
CA GLN A 29 0.18 -24.48 18.76
C GLN A 29 -0.87 -25.56 18.46
N ILE A 30 -0.80 -26.15 17.27
CA ILE A 30 -1.71 -27.22 16.86
C ILE A 30 -1.70 -28.37 17.88
N ARG A 31 -0.52 -28.69 18.42
CA ARG A 31 -0.36 -29.71 19.46
C ARG A 31 -1.18 -29.39 20.71
N ASP A 32 -1.11 -28.15 21.16
CA ASP A 32 -1.78 -27.71 22.39
C ASP A 32 -3.31 -27.81 22.28
N LEU A 33 -3.87 -27.44 21.11
CA LEU A 33 -5.30 -27.59 20.83
C LEU A 33 -5.74 -29.06 20.68
N VAL A 34 -4.86 -29.93 20.19
CA VAL A 34 -5.14 -31.38 20.15
C VAL A 34 -5.14 -31.98 21.56
N GLU A 35 -4.14 -31.61 22.37
CA GLU A 35 -4.01 -32.07 23.77
C GLU A 35 -5.17 -31.57 24.65
N SER A 36 -5.68 -30.36 24.39
CA SER A 36 -6.86 -29.82 25.09
C SER A 36 -8.22 -30.38 24.58
N GLY A 37 -8.21 -31.25 23.57
CA GLY A 37 -9.43 -31.91 23.08
C GLY A 37 -10.26 -31.10 22.09
N GLU A 38 -9.76 -29.98 21.59
CA GLU A 38 -10.44 -29.11 20.61
C GLU A 38 -10.64 -29.82 19.25
N GLY A 39 -9.87 -30.87 18.97
CA GLY A 39 -10.04 -31.68 17.77
C GLY A 39 -8.78 -32.46 17.38
N SER A 40 -8.90 -33.23 16.30
CA SER A 40 -7.74 -33.89 15.70
C SER A 40 -6.79 -32.87 15.05
N LYS A 41 -5.54 -33.26 14.81
CA LYS A 41 -4.58 -32.44 14.06
C LYS A 41 -5.14 -31.95 12.72
N ALA A 42 -5.90 -32.80 12.01
CA ALA A 42 -6.55 -32.44 10.75
C ALA A 42 -7.64 -31.37 10.96
N THR A 43 -8.43 -31.50 12.05
CA THR A 43 -9.47 -30.53 12.44
C THR A 43 -8.86 -29.16 12.75
N VAL A 44 -7.81 -29.12 13.57
CA VAL A 44 -7.13 -27.86 13.93
C VAL A 44 -6.48 -27.19 12.70
N ASN A 45 -5.82 -27.98 11.85
CA ASN A 45 -5.26 -27.45 10.60
C ASN A 45 -6.33 -26.87 9.68
N ALA A 46 -7.47 -27.53 9.57
CA ALA A 46 -8.59 -27.02 8.74
C ALA A 46 -9.18 -25.73 9.32
N ALA A 47 -9.30 -25.64 10.65
CA ALA A 47 -9.74 -24.41 11.32
C ALA A 47 -8.76 -23.25 11.07
N TYR A 48 -7.45 -23.47 11.20
CA TYR A 48 -6.43 -22.45 10.96
C TYR A 48 -6.40 -22.00 9.49
N LYS A 49 -6.58 -22.90 8.54
CA LYS A 49 -6.73 -22.56 7.13
C LYS A 49 -7.98 -21.72 6.86
N ALA A 50 -9.07 -21.99 7.56
CA ALA A 50 -10.28 -21.17 7.44
C ALA A 50 -10.06 -19.76 7.98
N LEU A 51 -9.46 -19.62 9.17
CA LEU A 51 -9.07 -18.31 9.73
C LEU A 51 -8.10 -17.55 8.83
N GLU A 52 -7.17 -18.25 8.18
CA GLU A 52 -6.23 -17.66 7.23
C GLU A 52 -6.94 -17.21 5.94
N ALA A 53 -7.88 -18.00 5.42
CA ALA A 53 -8.72 -17.63 4.27
C ALA A 53 -9.64 -16.45 4.59
N GLU A 54 -10.12 -16.32 5.84
CA GLU A 54 -10.88 -15.17 6.34
C GLU A 54 -10.00 -13.94 6.66
N GLY A 55 -8.68 -14.08 6.52
CA GLY A 55 -7.74 -12.99 6.75
C GLY A 55 -7.50 -12.64 8.23
N LEU A 56 -7.96 -13.46 9.16
CA LEU A 56 -7.81 -13.22 10.60
C LEU A 56 -6.42 -13.56 11.13
N VAL A 57 -5.75 -14.51 10.50
CA VAL A 57 -4.41 -14.97 10.91
C VAL A 57 -3.47 -15.13 9.72
N THR A 58 -2.19 -15.29 10.02
CA THR A 58 -1.14 -15.65 9.06
C THR A 58 -0.33 -16.80 9.63
N SER A 59 -0.12 -17.85 8.84
CA SER A 59 0.71 -18.99 9.23
C SER A 59 2.10 -18.90 8.60
N SER A 60 3.15 -19.02 9.43
CA SER A 60 4.54 -19.02 8.99
C SER A 60 5.26 -20.26 9.51
N ARG A 61 5.96 -20.95 8.60
CA ARG A 61 6.72 -22.17 8.97
C ARG A 61 7.80 -21.82 9.99
N GLY A 62 7.83 -22.57 11.11
CA GLY A 62 8.79 -22.36 12.21
C GLY A 62 8.41 -21.25 13.20
N VAL A 63 7.43 -20.40 12.88
CA VAL A 63 6.94 -19.34 13.78
C VAL A 63 5.61 -19.74 14.41
N GLY A 64 4.66 -20.24 13.63
CA GLY A 64 3.31 -20.57 14.06
C GLY A 64 2.25 -19.76 13.33
N THR A 65 1.03 -19.79 13.87
CA THR A 65 -0.11 -19.01 13.37
C THR A 65 -0.30 -17.77 14.23
N MET A 66 -0.21 -16.60 13.63
CA MET A 66 -0.24 -15.30 14.30
C MET A 66 -1.51 -14.55 13.92
N VAL A 67 -2.15 -13.90 14.89
CA VAL A 67 -3.25 -12.98 14.63
C VAL A 67 -2.75 -11.79 13.82
N ARG A 68 -3.43 -11.49 12.74
CA ARG A 68 -3.05 -10.35 11.89
C ARG A 68 -3.21 -9.03 12.64
N ALA A 69 -2.26 -8.14 12.45
CA ALA A 69 -2.40 -6.74 12.84
C ALA A 69 -3.46 -6.10 11.93
N GLN A 70 -4.71 -6.06 12.39
CA GLN A 70 -5.86 -5.66 11.58
C GLN A 70 -6.27 -4.20 11.72
N THR A 71 -5.42 -3.34 12.24
CA THR A 71 -5.71 -1.90 12.08
C THR A 71 -5.12 -1.47 10.74
N PRO A 72 -5.94 -1.31 9.69
CA PRO A 72 -5.43 -0.85 8.41
C PRO A 72 -4.75 0.51 8.58
N LEU A 73 -3.68 0.74 7.83
CA LEU A 73 -3.08 2.06 7.72
C LEU A 73 -4.09 2.98 7.04
N LYS A 74 -4.46 4.08 7.68
CA LYS A 74 -5.33 5.08 7.06
C LYS A 74 -4.58 5.81 5.96
N ARG A 75 -5.08 5.68 4.73
CA ARG A 75 -4.65 6.53 3.64
C ARG A 75 -5.57 7.75 3.60
N ILE A 76 -5.07 8.85 4.15
CA ILE A 76 -5.85 10.05 4.47
C ILE A 76 -6.20 10.94 3.26
N GLY A 77 -6.72 10.33 2.20
CA GLY A 77 -7.30 11.03 1.05
C GLY A 77 -6.45 12.20 0.53
N ILE A 78 -7.07 13.34 0.37
CA ILE A 78 -6.46 14.56 -0.19
C ILE A 78 -5.43 15.16 0.76
N SER A 79 -5.69 15.15 2.06
CA SER A 79 -4.86 15.84 3.06
C SER A 79 -3.42 15.32 3.16
N ARG A 80 -3.16 14.09 2.68
CA ARG A 80 -1.78 13.57 2.56
C ARG A 80 -0.92 14.34 1.56
N TYR A 81 -1.55 15.09 0.67
CA TYR A 81 -0.92 15.84 -0.41
C TYR A 81 -0.84 17.35 -0.15
N ASP A 82 -1.21 17.80 1.05
CA ASP A 82 -1.15 19.22 1.41
C ASP A 82 0.24 19.80 1.12
N LYS A 83 0.29 20.90 0.37
CA LYS A 83 1.55 21.57 0.00
C LYS A 83 2.36 21.96 1.24
N ALA A 84 1.70 22.35 2.34
CA ALA A 84 2.37 22.64 3.61
C ALA A 84 3.20 21.47 4.16
N LYS A 85 2.81 20.22 3.90
CA LYS A 85 3.53 19.04 4.37
C LYS A 85 4.83 18.80 3.62
N TRP A 86 4.78 18.81 2.29
CA TRP A 86 5.92 18.43 1.44
C TRP A 86 6.69 19.63 0.90
N ARG A 87 6.06 20.78 0.68
CA ARG A 87 6.71 21.99 0.17
C ARG A 87 7.37 22.78 1.29
N ASP A 88 6.64 23.04 2.35
CA ASP A 88 7.09 23.88 3.46
C ASP A 88 7.65 23.04 4.62
N GLY A 89 7.22 21.78 4.74
CA GLY A 89 7.68 20.77 5.71
C GLY A 89 8.58 19.70 5.08
N ASP A 90 8.80 18.64 5.84
CA ASP A 90 9.65 17.49 5.47
C ASP A 90 8.86 16.21 5.22
N GLU A 91 7.55 16.28 5.32
CA GLU A 91 6.69 15.12 5.36
C GLU A 91 6.30 14.67 3.96
N VAL A 92 6.48 13.39 3.68
CA VAL A 92 6.01 12.77 2.44
C VAL A 92 4.70 12.03 2.67
N ALA A 93 3.88 11.91 1.63
CA ALA A 93 2.50 11.43 1.73
C ALA A 93 2.31 10.10 2.49
N PHE A 94 3.20 9.11 2.32
CA PHE A 94 3.08 7.83 3.03
C PHE A 94 3.48 7.93 4.51
N ILE A 95 4.33 8.90 4.88
CA ILE A 95 4.67 9.21 6.28
C ILE A 95 3.48 9.91 6.93
N ALA A 96 2.80 10.84 6.23
CA ALA A 96 1.57 11.46 6.68
C ALA A 96 0.49 10.43 7.06
N ASP A 97 0.31 9.40 6.22
CA ASP A 97 -0.61 8.30 6.52
C ASP A 97 -0.25 7.55 7.80
N ARG A 98 1.05 7.33 8.05
CA ARG A 98 1.51 6.66 9.26
C ARG A 98 1.27 7.50 10.50
N VAL A 99 1.63 8.77 10.45
CA VAL A 99 1.39 9.72 11.54
C VAL A 99 -0.10 9.79 11.88
N ALA A 100 -0.97 9.91 10.87
CA ALA A 100 -2.43 9.90 11.06
C ALA A 100 -2.97 8.57 11.63
N SER A 101 -2.22 7.48 11.46
CA SER A 101 -2.55 6.16 12.03
C SER A 101 -1.86 5.89 13.38
N GLY A 102 -1.20 6.88 13.98
CA GLY A 102 -0.45 6.72 15.23
C GLY A 102 0.83 5.86 15.08
N ARG A 103 1.38 5.77 13.86
CA ARG A 103 2.54 4.93 13.55
C ARG A 103 3.75 5.79 13.20
N THR A 104 4.94 5.24 13.40
CA THR A 104 6.20 5.89 13.05
C THR A 104 6.79 5.31 11.76
N TYR A 105 7.65 6.06 11.12
CA TYR A 105 8.46 5.62 9.98
C TYR A 105 9.92 5.48 10.38
N ARG A 106 10.55 4.39 9.95
CA ARG A 106 12.00 4.18 10.07
C ARG A 106 12.64 4.18 8.69
N ARG A 107 13.78 4.84 8.54
CA ARG A 107 14.42 5.07 7.24
C ARG A 107 14.64 3.81 6.40
N GLY A 108 14.91 2.66 7.00
CA GLY A 108 15.10 1.37 6.31
C GLY A 108 13.81 0.71 5.80
N GLU A 109 12.64 1.24 6.13
CA GLU A 109 11.35 0.65 5.74
C GLU A 109 10.92 0.99 4.31
N GLN A 110 11.68 1.82 3.60
CA GLN A 110 11.53 2.04 2.17
C GLN A 110 12.82 1.66 1.45
N THR A 111 12.74 0.68 0.58
CA THR A 111 13.78 0.36 -0.40
C THR A 111 13.33 0.78 -1.78
N GLN A 112 14.28 1.05 -2.69
CA GLN A 112 13.95 1.51 -4.03
C GLN A 112 15.03 1.13 -5.04
N SER A 113 14.63 1.12 -6.31
CA SER A 113 15.51 1.12 -7.47
C SER A 113 15.06 2.19 -8.46
N VAL A 114 16.02 2.72 -9.21
CA VAL A 114 15.75 3.65 -10.30
C VAL A 114 16.40 3.13 -11.56
N SER A 115 15.65 3.13 -12.65
CA SER A 115 16.13 2.69 -13.96
C SER A 115 15.49 3.50 -15.08
N LEU A 116 16.24 3.72 -16.15
CA LEU A 116 15.71 4.26 -17.40
C LEU A 116 15.19 3.08 -18.22
N ILE A 117 13.90 3.09 -18.54
CA ILE A 117 13.21 2.00 -19.25
C ILE A 117 12.31 2.55 -20.34
N GLU A 118 11.94 1.70 -21.30
CA GLU A 118 10.83 1.98 -22.20
C GLU A 118 9.54 2.19 -21.39
N ALA A 119 8.79 3.26 -21.70
CA ALA A 119 7.59 3.62 -20.98
C ALA A 119 6.52 2.52 -21.10
N PRO A 120 6.05 1.91 -20.00
CA PRO A 120 4.88 1.04 -20.05
C PRO A 120 3.67 1.78 -20.62
N ALA A 121 2.78 1.07 -21.31
CA ALA A 121 1.65 1.69 -22.01
C ALA A 121 0.85 2.70 -21.15
N PRO A 122 0.49 2.41 -19.87
CA PRO A 122 -0.21 3.40 -19.04
C PRO A 122 0.61 4.66 -18.74
N ALA A 123 1.93 4.53 -18.62
CA ALA A 123 2.82 5.67 -18.39
C ALA A 123 3.02 6.49 -19.66
N ALA A 124 3.19 5.83 -20.80
CA ALA A 124 3.27 6.48 -22.10
C ALA A 124 1.98 7.28 -22.39
N GLU A 125 0.81 6.67 -22.18
CA GLU A 125 -0.50 7.32 -22.34
C GLU A 125 -0.62 8.55 -21.42
N ALA A 126 -0.30 8.38 -20.12
CA ALA A 126 -0.42 9.48 -19.16
C ALA A 126 0.48 10.66 -19.49
N HIS A 127 1.70 10.41 -19.96
CA HIS A 127 2.65 11.46 -20.34
C HIS A 127 2.54 11.94 -21.78
N GLY A 128 1.62 11.37 -22.58
CA GLY A 128 1.48 11.69 -24.02
C GLY A 128 2.73 11.34 -24.82
N LEU A 129 3.43 10.25 -24.47
CA LEU A 129 4.67 9.84 -25.10
C LEU A 129 4.42 8.87 -26.25
N PRO A 130 5.24 8.92 -27.33
CA PRO A 130 5.17 7.92 -28.39
C PRO A 130 5.66 6.55 -27.89
N ALA A 131 5.30 5.48 -28.62
CA ALA A 131 5.81 4.13 -28.35
C ALA A 131 7.34 4.11 -28.41
N GLY A 132 7.97 3.36 -27.51
CA GLY A 132 9.43 3.27 -27.40
C GLY A 132 10.10 4.43 -26.65
N ALA A 133 9.36 5.46 -26.25
CA ALA A 133 9.91 6.55 -25.46
C ALA A 133 10.39 6.03 -24.10
N GLN A 134 11.47 6.64 -23.59
CA GLN A 134 12.04 6.25 -22.31
C GLN A 134 11.54 7.12 -21.16
N VAL A 135 11.40 6.49 -19.99
CA VAL A 135 11.07 7.15 -18.73
C VAL A 135 11.96 6.62 -17.61
N TYR A 136 12.23 7.46 -16.63
CA TYR A 136 12.77 6.98 -15.36
C TYR A 136 11.67 6.30 -14.55
N ALA A 137 11.87 5.03 -14.24
CA ALA A 137 11.04 4.27 -13.32
C ALA A 137 11.69 4.23 -11.93
N ARG A 138 11.05 4.87 -10.96
CA ARG A 138 11.45 4.80 -9.55
C ARG A 138 10.54 3.82 -8.82
N ALA A 139 10.97 2.57 -8.70
CA ALA A 139 10.24 1.51 -8.02
C ALA A 139 10.61 1.46 -6.54
N ARG A 140 9.59 1.46 -5.68
CA ARG A 140 9.71 1.47 -4.22
C ARG A 140 8.96 0.31 -3.61
N LEU A 141 9.55 -0.32 -2.61
CA LEU A 141 8.88 -1.26 -1.70
C LEU A 141 8.85 -0.62 -0.32
N VAL A 142 7.66 -0.45 0.22
CA VAL A 142 7.45 0.12 1.56
C VAL A 142 7.03 -0.99 2.52
N LYS A 143 7.65 -0.99 3.70
CA LYS A 143 7.42 -1.95 4.77
C LYS A 143 6.99 -1.25 6.04
N GLU A 144 6.42 -2.00 6.95
CA GLU A 144 6.27 -1.66 8.36
C GLU A 144 6.99 -2.76 9.17
N GLY A 145 8.14 -2.42 9.74
CA GLY A 145 9.09 -3.42 10.21
C GLY A 145 9.52 -4.34 9.06
N GLU A 146 9.37 -5.66 9.25
CA GLU A 146 9.68 -6.66 8.21
C GLU A 146 8.51 -6.98 7.27
N GLN A 147 7.35 -6.36 7.49
CA GLN A 147 6.13 -6.63 6.73
C GLN A 147 6.00 -5.67 5.55
N PRO A 148 6.10 -6.13 4.29
CA PRO A 148 5.79 -5.30 3.12
C PRO A 148 4.34 -4.83 3.17
N THR A 149 4.09 -3.56 2.91
CA THR A 149 2.74 -3.00 2.88
C THR A 149 2.26 -2.72 1.47
N HIS A 150 3.12 -2.10 0.66
CA HIS A 150 2.79 -1.76 -0.72
C HIS A 150 4.05 -1.54 -1.56
N THR A 151 3.86 -1.55 -2.86
CA THR A 151 4.82 -1.02 -3.84
C THR A 151 4.29 0.29 -4.41
N LEU A 152 5.20 1.13 -4.90
CA LEU A 152 4.86 2.32 -5.66
C LEU A 152 5.95 2.58 -6.70
N THR A 153 5.60 2.46 -7.97
CA THR A 153 6.48 2.82 -9.08
C THR A 153 6.02 4.13 -9.70
N SER A 154 6.87 5.14 -9.66
CA SER A 154 6.65 6.42 -10.31
C SER A 154 7.44 6.50 -11.60
N TYR A 155 6.81 6.98 -12.64
CA TYR A 155 7.37 7.16 -13.98
C TYR A 155 7.48 8.65 -14.26
N TYR A 156 8.66 9.06 -14.72
CA TYR A 156 8.99 10.45 -14.97
C TYR A 156 9.64 10.59 -16.34
N ARG A 157 9.35 11.67 -17.03
CA ARG A 157 10.09 12.04 -18.25
C ARG A 157 11.53 12.42 -17.88
N PRO A 158 12.54 11.99 -18.68
CA PRO A 158 13.94 12.33 -18.39
C PRO A 158 14.17 13.83 -18.29
N ASP A 159 13.61 14.60 -19.19
CA ASP A 159 13.73 16.07 -19.24
C ASP A 159 13.18 16.79 -17.99
N HIS A 160 12.33 16.13 -17.18
CA HIS A 160 11.82 16.69 -15.94
C HIS A 160 12.70 16.38 -14.70
N VAL A 161 13.44 15.26 -14.72
CA VAL A 161 14.06 14.75 -13.48
C VAL A 161 15.52 14.41 -13.58
N GLU A 162 16.12 14.45 -14.76
CA GLU A 162 17.55 14.16 -14.93
C GLU A 162 18.40 15.13 -14.11
N GLY A 163 19.40 14.61 -13.42
CA GLY A 163 20.25 15.40 -12.51
C GLY A 163 19.62 15.71 -11.14
N THR A 164 18.37 15.33 -10.91
CA THR A 164 17.69 15.53 -9.61
C THR A 164 17.83 14.32 -8.68
N ARG A 165 17.42 14.48 -7.42
CA ARG A 165 17.37 13.37 -6.45
C ARG A 165 16.30 12.32 -6.76
N ILE A 166 15.40 12.54 -7.70
CA ILE A 166 14.43 11.53 -8.12
C ILE A 166 15.12 10.35 -8.79
N VAL A 167 16.20 10.58 -9.51
CA VAL A 167 16.96 9.52 -10.18
C VAL A 167 18.04 8.89 -9.29
N ASP A 168 18.19 9.33 -8.05
CA ASP A 168 19.08 8.72 -7.07
C ASP A 168 18.45 7.44 -6.49
N PRO A 169 19.11 6.25 -6.60
CA PRO A 169 18.60 5.01 -6.06
C PRO A 169 18.81 4.86 -4.53
N ALA A 170 19.43 5.82 -3.86
CA ALA A 170 19.66 5.74 -2.42
C ALA A 170 18.35 5.48 -1.64
N PRO A 171 18.37 4.61 -0.60
CA PRO A 171 17.17 4.26 0.17
C PRO A 171 16.52 5.48 0.85
N GLY A 172 15.17 5.44 0.93
CA GLY A 172 14.38 6.47 1.58
C GLY A 172 13.79 7.52 0.64
N PRO A 173 13.10 8.54 1.16
CA PRO A 173 12.55 9.62 0.36
C PRO A 173 13.63 10.36 -0.46
N ALA A 174 13.24 10.94 -1.58
CA ALA A 174 14.13 11.76 -2.42
C ALA A 174 14.48 13.11 -1.74
N GLY A 175 14.93 13.06 -0.49
CA GLY A 175 15.17 14.24 0.35
C GLY A 175 13.95 14.72 1.12
N ARG A 176 14.04 15.95 1.68
CA ARG A 176 12.96 16.61 2.41
C ARG A 176 11.75 16.81 1.48
N GLY A 177 10.53 16.52 1.96
CA GLY A 177 9.31 16.61 1.14
C GLY A 177 9.19 15.61 0.00
N GLY A 178 10.22 14.77 -0.24
CA GLY A 178 10.19 13.69 -1.23
C GLY A 178 10.18 14.18 -2.68
N GLY A 179 9.64 13.34 -3.59
CA GLY A 179 9.64 13.63 -5.03
C GLY A 179 8.88 14.90 -5.42
N PHE A 180 7.81 15.24 -4.72
CA PHE A 180 7.04 16.45 -5.01
C PHE A 180 7.85 17.72 -4.73
N ARG A 181 8.62 17.73 -3.65
CA ARG A 181 9.51 18.84 -3.37
C ARG A 181 10.62 18.97 -4.42
N VAL A 182 11.17 17.85 -4.87
CA VAL A 182 12.20 17.87 -5.93
C VAL A 182 11.64 18.41 -7.24
N LEU A 183 10.42 18.02 -7.62
CA LEU A 183 9.74 18.56 -8.80
C LEU A 183 9.49 20.06 -8.67
N TYR A 184 9.02 20.50 -7.50
CA TYR A 184 8.82 21.91 -7.20
C TYR A 184 10.13 22.72 -7.31
N ASP A 185 11.21 22.22 -6.71
CA ASP A 185 12.54 22.86 -6.79
C ASP A 185 13.10 22.88 -8.22
N ALA A 186 12.65 21.95 -9.09
CA ALA A 186 12.96 21.93 -10.52
C ALA A 186 12.05 22.85 -11.36
N GLY A 187 11.14 23.59 -10.73
CA GLY A 187 10.26 24.54 -11.39
C GLY A 187 8.88 24.01 -11.77
N TYR A 188 8.53 22.79 -11.39
CA TYR A 188 7.22 22.18 -11.63
C TYR A 188 6.31 22.36 -10.41
N GLU A 189 5.49 23.41 -10.41
CA GLU A 189 4.52 23.60 -9.35
C GLU A 189 3.33 22.65 -9.52
N ILE A 190 3.18 21.72 -8.56
CA ILE A 190 2.09 20.76 -8.56
C ILE A 190 0.78 21.48 -8.23
N ASP A 191 -0.20 21.34 -9.12
CA ASP A 191 -1.53 21.90 -8.96
C ASP A 191 -2.54 20.86 -8.49
N HIS A 192 -2.78 19.82 -9.29
CA HIS A 192 -3.78 18.80 -8.98
C HIS A 192 -3.29 17.38 -9.29
N MET A 193 -4.03 16.43 -8.78
CA MET A 193 -3.77 15.01 -8.99
C MET A 193 -5.06 14.28 -9.34
N LYS A 194 -4.94 13.29 -10.23
CA LYS A 194 -6.00 12.33 -10.53
C LYS A 194 -5.60 10.98 -10.00
N GLU A 195 -6.47 10.36 -9.21
CA GLU A 195 -6.29 8.99 -8.72
C GLU A 195 -7.39 8.09 -9.30
N ARG A 196 -6.98 6.91 -9.79
CA ARG A 196 -7.87 5.80 -10.13
C ARG A 196 -7.51 4.63 -9.24
N ILE A 197 -8.51 3.99 -8.66
CA ILE A 197 -8.35 2.91 -7.70
C ILE A 197 -9.05 1.67 -8.24
N PHE A 198 -8.34 0.54 -8.28
CA PHE A 198 -8.84 -0.74 -8.76
C PHE A 198 -8.63 -1.81 -7.69
N ALA A 199 -9.61 -2.68 -7.48
CA ALA A 199 -9.41 -3.91 -6.73
C ALA A 199 -9.22 -5.07 -7.71
N ARG A 200 -8.19 -5.90 -7.50
CA ARG A 200 -7.91 -7.05 -8.37
C ARG A 200 -7.21 -8.18 -7.63
N VAL A 201 -7.18 -9.33 -8.27
CA VAL A 201 -6.35 -10.46 -7.83
C VAL A 201 -4.87 -10.10 -8.03
N PRO A 202 -3.99 -10.40 -7.07
CA PRO A 202 -2.55 -10.19 -7.22
C PRO A 202 -1.91 -11.16 -8.21
N THR A 203 -0.83 -10.74 -8.84
CA THR A 203 0.05 -11.61 -9.61
C THR A 203 0.89 -12.50 -8.68
N ALA A 204 1.49 -13.56 -9.22
CA ALA A 204 2.36 -14.46 -8.45
C ALA A 204 3.57 -13.72 -7.84
N ASP A 205 4.11 -12.73 -8.54
CA ASP A 205 5.25 -11.94 -8.06
C ASP A 205 4.82 -10.96 -6.95
N GLU A 206 3.63 -10.36 -7.05
CA GLU A 206 3.07 -9.51 -6.01
C GLU A 206 2.78 -10.30 -4.73
N ILE A 207 2.26 -11.52 -4.85
CA ILE A 207 2.06 -12.41 -3.70
C ILE A 207 3.37 -12.62 -2.95
N LYS A 208 4.45 -12.94 -3.66
CA LYS A 208 5.78 -13.14 -3.07
C LYS A 208 6.35 -11.85 -2.48
N LEU A 209 6.32 -10.76 -3.26
CA LEU A 209 6.94 -9.48 -2.90
C LEU A 209 6.24 -8.85 -1.69
N LEU A 210 4.91 -8.85 -1.68
CA LEU A 210 4.10 -8.29 -0.62
C LEU A 210 3.82 -9.30 0.52
N LYS A 211 4.30 -10.55 0.39
CA LYS A 211 4.01 -11.63 1.34
C LYS A 211 2.51 -11.72 1.63
N LEU A 212 1.71 -11.77 0.55
CA LEU A 212 0.26 -11.82 0.67
C LEU A 212 -0.17 -13.22 1.09
N PRO A 213 -1.15 -13.33 1.98
CA PRO A 213 -1.80 -14.60 2.23
C PRO A 213 -2.62 -15.07 1.04
N THR A 214 -2.95 -16.37 1.08
CA THR A 214 -3.83 -16.96 0.06
C THR A 214 -5.17 -16.23 0.01
N GLY A 215 -5.59 -15.83 -1.19
CA GLY A 215 -6.88 -15.18 -1.40
C GLY A 215 -6.94 -13.69 -1.08
N GLU A 216 -5.85 -13.08 -0.61
CA GLU A 216 -5.85 -11.65 -0.37
C GLU A 216 -5.80 -10.86 -1.68
N PRO A 217 -6.77 -9.95 -1.95
CA PRO A 217 -6.73 -9.06 -3.09
C PRO A 217 -5.70 -7.94 -2.89
N VAL A 218 -5.39 -7.25 -3.97
CA VAL A 218 -4.65 -5.99 -3.94
C VAL A 218 -5.52 -4.83 -4.39
N VAL A 219 -5.21 -3.65 -3.87
CA VAL A 219 -5.72 -2.39 -4.38
C VAL A 219 -4.61 -1.76 -5.21
N GLU A 220 -4.87 -1.60 -6.50
CA GLU A 220 -3.99 -0.90 -7.42
C GLU A 220 -4.42 0.55 -7.56
N LEU A 221 -3.48 1.46 -7.40
CA LEU A 221 -3.66 2.90 -7.55
C LEU A 221 -2.89 3.38 -8.77
N HIS A 222 -3.56 4.09 -9.67
CA HIS A 222 -2.91 4.92 -10.68
C HIS A 222 -3.07 6.39 -10.28
N ARG A 223 -1.96 7.09 -10.12
CA ARG A 223 -1.94 8.53 -9.83
C ARG A 223 -1.24 9.27 -10.96
N THR A 224 -1.90 10.30 -11.48
CA THR A 224 -1.30 11.27 -12.38
C THR A 224 -1.22 12.62 -11.67
N THR A 225 -0.05 13.25 -11.71
CA THR A 225 0.23 14.53 -11.06
C THR A 225 0.46 15.59 -12.13
N TYR A 226 -0.23 16.70 -12.00
CA TYR A 226 -0.26 17.79 -12.99
C TYR A 226 0.23 19.10 -12.39
N THR A 227 0.82 19.92 -13.25
CA THR A 227 0.98 21.38 -13.05
C THR A 227 -0.29 22.11 -13.48
N GLU A 228 -0.38 23.43 -13.21
CA GLU A 228 -1.54 24.26 -13.56
C GLU A 228 -1.82 24.30 -15.08
N ASP A 229 -0.76 24.27 -15.89
CA ASP A 229 -0.87 24.24 -17.36
C ASP A 229 -1.23 22.86 -17.94
N GLY A 230 -1.48 21.87 -17.07
CA GLY A 230 -1.83 20.50 -17.46
C GLY A 230 -0.65 19.60 -17.81
N THR A 231 0.59 20.05 -17.61
CA THR A 231 1.77 19.20 -17.82
C THR A 231 1.80 18.05 -16.81
N VAL A 232 1.92 16.82 -17.30
CA VAL A 232 2.07 15.64 -16.43
C VAL A 232 3.52 15.53 -15.97
N VAL A 233 3.73 15.67 -14.67
CA VAL A 233 5.08 15.60 -14.04
C VAL A 233 5.38 14.29 -13.36
N GLU A 234 4.37 13.50 -13.03
CA GLU A 234 4.50 12.12 -12.53
C GLU A 234 3.29 11.30 -12.95
N PHE A 235 3.54 10.08 -13.40
CA PHE A 235 2.55 9.00 -13.38
C PHE A 235 3.04 7.91 -12.44
N ALA A 236 2.18 7.39 -11.58
CA ALA A 236 2.58 6.37 -10.59
C ALA A 236 1.56 5.24 -10.49
N ILE A 237 2.09 4.02 -10.37
CA ILE A 237 1.30 2.82 -10.09
C ILE A 237 1.70 2.30 -8.70
N GLY A 238 0.73 2.21 -7.80
CA GLY A 238 0.88 1.64 -6.47
C GLY A 238 0.10 0.34 -6.34
N VAL A 239 0.69 -0.68 -5.73
CA VAL A 239 0.01 -1.95 -5.43
C VAL A 239 0.03 -2.16 -3.93
N HIS A 240 -1.14 -2.17 -3.32
CA HIS A 240 -1.34 -2.20 -1.87
C HIS A 240 -1.99 -3.52 -1.46
N ALA A 241 -1.49 -4.16 -0.41
CA ALA A 241 -2.17 -5.29 0.20
C ALA A 241 -3.50 -4.80 0.80
N ALA A 242 -4.64 -5.31 0.32
CA ALA A 242 -5.95 -4.72 0.62
C ALA A 242 -6.27 -4.68 2.12
N SER A 243 -5.91 -5.73 2.86
CA SER A 243 -6.16 -5.79 4.30
C SER A 243 -5.33 -4.82 5.15
N ARG A 244 -4.30 -4.18 4.54
CA ARG A 244 -3.36 -3.32 5.28
C ARG A 244 -3.67 -1.84 5.14
N PHE A 245 -4.68 -1.47 4.32
CA PHE A 245 -5.06 -0.08 4.08
C PHE A 245 -6.55 0.15 4.21
N ALA A 246 -6.91 1.26 4.84
CA ALA A 246 -8.22 1.89 4.77
C ALA A 246 -8.08 3.20 3.98
N TRP A 247 -8.85 3.33 2.91
CA TRP A 247 -8.86 4.53 2.05
C TRP A 247 -9.94 5.46 2.57
N GLU A 248 -9.53 6.57 3.18
CA GLU A 248 -10.42 7.51 3.86
C GLU A 248 -10.42 8.83 3.08
N TYR A 249 -11.59 9.25 2.60
CA TYR A 249 -11.79 10.51 1.90
C TYR A 249 -12.83 11.33 2.63
N GLU A 250 -12.51 12.61 2.85
CA GLU A 250 -13.44 13.61 3.36
C GLU A 250 -13.47 14.79 2.40
N PHE A 251 -14.65 15.20 1.95
CA PHE A 251 -14.84 16.31 1.04
C PHE A 251 -16.18 16.99 1.31
N LYS A 252 -16.26 18.28 0.99
CA LYS A 252 -17.51 19.00 1.04
C LYS A 252 -18.44 18.50 -0.06
N VAL A 253 -19.72 18.28 0.28
CA VAL A 253 -20.75 18.03 -0.72
C VAL A 253 -21.05 19.35 -1.42
N PRO A 254 -20.96 19.42 -2.75
CA PRO A 254 -21.28 20.66 -3.48
C PRO A 254 -22.73 21.07 -3.27
N ASP A 255 -22.97 22.37 -3.06
CA ASP A 255 -24.31 22.92 -2.84
C ASP A 255 -25.13 23.03 -4.13
N SER A 256 -24.51 22.86 -5.28
CA SER A 256 -25.15 23.20 -6.53
C SER A 256 -25.17 22.07 -7.53
N ALA A 257 -26.31 21.96 -8.19
CA ALA A 257 -26.41 21.57 -9.56
C ALA A 257 -25.77 22.60 -10.54
N GLU A 258 -24.92 23.51 -10.08
CA GLU A 258 -24.04 24.23 -10.97
C GLU A 258 -23.18 23.18 -11.61
N GLY A 259 -23.60 22.81 -12.83
CA GLY A 259 -22.87 21.93 -13.69
C GLY A 259 -21.46 22.46 -13.81
N GLY A 260 -20.61 22.01 -12.90
CA GLY A 260 -19.20 22.22 -13.07
C GLY A 260 -18.88 21.61 -14.41
N GLU A 261 -18.54 22.44 -15.34
CA GLU A 261 -17.80 22.04 -16.51
C GLU A 261 -16.57 21.31 -15.93
N GLN A 262 -16.73 20.02 -15.77
CA GLN A 262 -15.63 19.13 -15.51
C GLN A 262 -14.92 18.94 -16.84
N ASN A 263 -14.01 19.85 -17.10
CA ASN A 263 -12.99 19.62 -18.11
C ASN A 263 -12.11 18.43 -17.72
#